data_dd25cee4cede6829071edf2ad881498f
#
_entry.id   dd25cee4cede6829071edf2ad881498f
#
_cell.length_a   1.000
_cell.length_b   1.000
_cell.length_c   1.000
_cell.angle_alpha   90.00
_cell.angle_beta   90.00
_cell.angle_gamma   90.00
#
_symmetry.space_group_name_H-M   'P 1'
#
loop_
_entity.id
_entity.type
_entity.pdbx_description
1 polymer ?
#
loop_
_entity_poly.entity_id
_entity_poly.type
_entity_poly.pdbx_seq_one_letter_code
_entity_poly.pdbx_strand_id
1 'polypeptide(L)'
;MNFLAWMAATGCLLLLMSLASGWIHRGPVTSFGLYLLAGILCGPWLFDVVQIDILKHSQAAAHITEITMAASLFITGLKLRLPLRAHSWRLGMRLAFPAMLLTVGGMTLLAHWLVGFDWPLALAFGAIVAPTDPVLASLISVNDARDDDALRVALSSEAGMNDGSALPLLVLALLLFNGESLTWSSFGHWTAVEVIWGIGGGLGLGFLFGRLVGLLAARLRNAHGDVAPNDFLALALIALSYAAAEALGASGFLATFAAGVGLRRAELRVFKNFPPEELSEEERVLPAEALVNPNNRLEHAGESGNMVKSVGLVVSDALSFGDTIERLLAAAMMVVLGVTLAHHWNLDGILLGLALFIVVRPLAVWLTTLRCGIPPVRRLLIGWLGIRGIGSINYIAFAWVHGMAGQQAETMVDMALTLVVCSIVIHGVTVTPLLNWRSARLSARQNDE
;
A
#
# COMPACT_ATOMS: atom_id res chain seq x y z
N MET A 1 13.92 -13.23 -24.28
CA MET A 1 12.67 -13.19 -25.10
C MET A 1 12.78 -12.10 -26.17
N ASN A 2 12.21 -12.33 -27.35
CA ASN A 2 12.07 -11.27 -28.36
C ASN A 2 10.84 -10.39 -28.04
N PHE A 3 10.70 -9.25 -28.73
CA PHE A 3 9.60 -8.29 -28.52
C PHE A 3 8.20 -8.93 -28.65
N LEU A 4 8.02 -9.83 -29.62
CA LEU A 4 6.73 -10.51 -29.84
C LEU A 4 6.35 -11.42 -28.66
N ALA A 5 7.32 -12.11 -28.08
CA ALA A 5 7.07 -12.95 -26.91
C ALA A 5 6.71 -12.12 -25.67
N TRP A 6 7.30 -10.95 -25.48
CA TRP A 6 6.90 -10.02 -24.44
C TRP A 6 5.49 -9.48 -24.64
N MET A 7 5.13 -9.10 -25.86
CA MET A 7 3.76 -8.67 -26.17
C MET A 7 2.74 -9.79 -25.93
N ALA A 8 3.05 -11.02 -26.36
CA ALA A 8 2.18 -12.16 -26.13
C ALA A 8 2.01 -12.46 -24.62
N ALA A 9 3.09 -12.45 -23.84
CA ALA A 9 3.04 -12.66 -22.40
C ALA A 9 2.19 -11.59 -21.69
N THR A 10 2.37 -10.32 -22.06
CA THR A 10 1.56 -9.21 -21.53
C THR A 10 0.09 -9.38 -21.91
N GLY A 11 -0.21 -9.70 -23.17
CA GLY A 11 -1.57 -9.95 -23.64
C GLY A 11 -2.24 -11.12 -22.91
N CYS A 12 -1.52 -12.23 -22.73
CA CYS A 12 -2.00 -13.37 -21.95
C CYS A 12 -2.26 -13.02 -20.50
N LEU A 13 -1.38 -12.23 -19.87
CA LEU A 13 -1.56 -11.76 -18.49
C LEU A 13 -2.83 -10.90 -18.38
N LEU A 14 -3.01 -9.92 -19.24
CA LEU A 14 -4.19 -9.05 -19.25
C LEU A 14 -5.49 -9.83 -19.50
N LEU A 15 -5.45 -10.81 -20.41
CA LEU A 15 -6.57 -11.70 -20.68
C LEU A 15 -6.90 -12.55 -19.44
N LEU A 16 -5.89 -13.12 -18.80
CA LEU A 16 -6.04 -13.90 -17.57
C LEU A 16 -6.63 -13.04 -16.44
N MET A 17 -6.17 -11.80 -16.29
CA MET A 17 -6.74 -10.84 -15.34
C MET A 17 -8.23 -10.59 -15.60
N SER A 18 -8.60 -10.40 -16.87
CA SER A 18 -9.98 -10.10 -17.27
C SER A 18 -10.92 -11.31 -17.08
N LEU A 19 -10.52 -12.48 -17.55
CA LEU A 19 -11.35 -13.68 -17.51
C LEU A 19 -11.42 -14.32 -16.12
N ALA A 20 -10.30 -14.30 -15.37
CA ALA A 20 -10.24 -14.89 -14.04
C ALA A 20 -10.98 -14.07 -12.98
N SER A 21 -11.23 -12.78 -13.21
CA SER A 21 -11.86 -11.91 -12.21
C SER A 21 -13.20 -12.43 -11.71
N GLY A 22 -14.07 -12.96 -12.58
CA GLY A 22 -15.35 -13.52 -12.21
C GLY A 22 -15.27 -14.86 -11.44
N TRP A 23 -14.26 -15.65 -11.68
CA TRP A 23 -13.99 -16.93 -11.02
C TRP A 23 -13.36 -16.76 -9.64
N ILE A 24 -12.47 -15.81 -9.53
CA ILE A 24 -11.71 -15.48 -8.31
C ILE A 24 -12.64 -15.03 -7.19
N HIS A 25 -13.68 -14.23 -7.50
CA HIS A 25 -14.67 -13.78 -6.51
C HIS A 25 -15.45 -14.92 -5.83
N ARG A 26 -15.44 -16.13 -6.41
CA ARG A 26 -16.12 -17.30 -5.88
C ARG A 26 -15.18 -18.36 -5.27
N GLY A 27 -13.87 -18.24 -5.50
CA GLY A 27 -12.86 -19.22 -5.09
C GLY A 27 -12.09 -18.81 -3.82
N PRO A 28 -11.35 -19.74 -3.22
CA PRO A 28 -10.50 -19.45 -2.06
C PRO A 28 -9.16 -18.80 -2.46
N VAL A 29 -8.86 -18.62 -3.75
CA VAL A 29 -7.59 -18.10 -4.24
C VAL A 29 -7.74 -16.64 -4.65
N THR A 30 -6.82 -15.78 -4.24
CA THR A 30 -6.81 -14.38 -4.65
C THR A 30 -6.18 -14.21 -6.04
N SER A 31 -6.51 -13.09 -6.72
CA SER A 31 -5.89 -12.71 -8.00
C SER A 31 -4.36 -12.68 -7.90
N PHE A 32 -3.84 -12.16 -6.81
CA PHE A 32 -2.39 -12.07 -6.58
C PHE A 32 -1.71 -13.43 -6.49
N GLY A 33 -2.35 -14.40 -5.83
CA GLY A 33 -1.88 -15.80 -5.81
C GLY A 33 -1.82 -16.43 -7.19
N LEU A 34 -2.79 -16.12 -8.08
CA LEU A 34 -2.78 -16.61 -9.46
C LEU A 34 -1.67 -15.96 -10.30
N TYR A 35 -1.42 -14.65 -10.14
CA TYR A 35 -0.32 -13.98 -10.85
C TYR A 35 1.04 -14.47 -10.37
N LEU A 36 1.19 -14.69 -9.06
CA LEU A 36 2.37 -15.32 -8.49
C LEU A 36 2.60 -16.73 -9.09
N LEU A 37 1.54 -17.55 -9.13
CA LEU A 37 1.59 -18.88 -9.72
C LEU A 37 1.95 -18.81 -11.22
N ALA A 38 1.35 -17.89 -11.98
CA ALA A 38 1.70 -17.66 -13.37
C ALA A 38 3.20 -17.33 -13.54
N GLY A 39 3.76 -16.49 -12.65
CA GLY A 39 5.19 -16.19 -12.60
C GLY A 39 6.04 -17.43 -12.33
N ILE A 40 5.67 -18.25 -11.35
CA ILE A 40 6.36 -19.52 -11.04
C ILE A 40 6.34 -20.46 -12.24
N LEU A 41 5.19 -20.60 -12.90
CA LEU A 41 5.05 -21.48 -14.06
C LEU A 41 5.85 -20.99 -15.28
N CYS A 42 5.82 -19.68 -15.55
CA CYS A 42 6.56 -19.08 -16.67
C CYS A 42 8.06 -18.95 -16.40
N GLY A 43 8.47 -19.03 -15.14
CA GLY A 43 9.84 -18.90 -14.69
C GLY A 43 10.68 -20.16 -14.89
N PRO A 44 11.95 -20.13 -14.40
CA PRO A 44 12.93 -21.20 -14.59
C PRO A 44 12.54 -22.55 -13.96
N TRP A 45 11.59 -22.59 -13.05
CA TRP A 45 11.19 -23.85 -12.41
C TRP A 45 10.40 -24.78 -13.33
N LEU A 46 9.66 -24.25 -14.32
CA LEU A 46 8.82 -25.11 -15.15
C LEU A 46 9.02 -24.86 -16.66
N PHE A 47 8.59 -23.71 -17.17
CA PHE A 47 8.61 -23.47 -18.62
C PHE A 47 9.84 -22.70 -19.10
N ASP A 48 10.57 -22.05 -18.20
CA ASP A 48 11.78 -21.25 -18.50
C ASP A 48 11.58 -20.21 -19.65
N VAL A 49 10.37 -19.67 -19.73
CA VAL A 49 10.02 -18.70 -20.78
C VAL A 49 10.51 -17.30 -20.39
N VAL A 50 10.44 -16.97 -19.10
CA VAL A 50 10.82 -15.67 -18.54
C VAL A 50 11.94 -15.86 -17.55
N GLN A 51 13.06 -15.16 -17.77
CA GLN A 51 14.22 -15.14 -16.88
C GLN A 51 14.40 -13.70 -16.40
N ILE A 52 13.91 -13.40 -15.23
CA ILE A 52 14.07 -12.12 -14.55
C ILE A 52 14.59 -12.39 -13.14
N ASP A 53 15.63 -11.67 -12.78
CA ASP A 53 16.21 -11.69 -11.46
C ASP A 53 16.21 -10.25 -10.93
N ILE A 54 15.47 -10.02 -9.85
CA ILE A 54 15.30 -8.68 -9.25
C ILE A 54 16.66 -8.12 -8.80
N LEU A 55 17.58 -8.95 -8.30
CA LEU A 55 18.88 -8.45 -7.83
C LEU A 55 19.79 -8.04 -8.99
N LYS A 56 19.78 -8.80 -10.11
CA LYS A 56 20.55 -8.42 -11.32
C LYS A 56 20.01 -7.15 -11.98
N HIS A 57 18.72 -6.87 -11.80
CA HIS A 57 18.05 -5.69 -12.37
C HIS A 57 17.52 -4.77 -11.25
N SER A 58 18.24 -4.68 -10.14
CA SER A 58 17.81 -4.01 -8.91
C SER A 58 17.37 -2.56 -9.12
N GLN A 59 18.08 -1.80 -9.97
CA GLN A 59 17.69 -0.42 -10.27
C GLN A 59 16.36 -0.32 -10.99
N ALA A 60 16.11 -1.17 -11.99
CA ALA A 60 14.82 -1.21 -12.68
C ALA A 60 13.71 -1.70 -11.74
N ALA A 61 14.01 -2.72 -10.92
CA ALA A 61 13.08 -3.23 -9.92
C ALA A 61 12.72 -2.15 -8.88
N ALA A 62 13.70 -1.37 -8.39
CA ALA A 62 13.47 -0.24 -7.49
C ALA A 62 12.51 0.78 -8.12
N HIS A 63 12.79 1.27 -9.33
CA HIS A 63 11.95 2.29 -9.97
C HIS A 63 10.52 1.79 -10.25
N ILE A 64 10.36 0.54 -10.71
CA ILE A 64 9.02 0.00 -11.00
C ILE A 64 8.23 -0.20 -9.70
N THR A 65 8.87 -0.69 -8.65
CA THR A 65 8.21 -0.85 -7.34
C THR A 65 7.91 0.49 -6.67
N GLU A 66 8.78 1.50 -6.81
CA GLU A 66 8.53 2.87 -6.35
C GLU A 66 7.27 3.47 -7.00
N ILE A 67 7.16 3.37 -8.34
CA ILE A 67 5.98 3.85 -9.07
C ILE A 67 4.73 3.10 -8.62
N THR A 68 4.83 1.78 -8.48
CA THR A 68 3.71 0.93 -8.03
C THR A 68 3.24 1.32 -6.64
N MET A 69 4.17 1.49 -5.72
CA MET A 69 3.87 1.88 -4.34
C MET A 69 3.32 3.30 -4.25
N ALA A 70 3.94 4.26 -4.96
CA ALA A 70 3.47 5.64 -4.98
C ALA A 70 2.01 5.74 -5.48
N ALA A 71 1.68 5.00 -6.55
CA ALA A 71 0.31 4.92 -7.07
C ALA A 71 -0.65 4.31 -6.05
N SER A 72 -0.30 3.17 -5.46
CA SER A 72 -1.14 2.48 -4.46
C SER A 72 -1.36 3.31 -3.20
N LEU A 73 -0.31 3.96 -2.70
CA LEU A 73 -0.38 4.82 -1.52
C LEU A 73 -1.28 6.04 -1.76
N PHE A 74 -1.18 6.66 -2.95
CA PHE A 74 -2.08 7.76 -3.33
C PHE A 74 -3.54 7.32 -3.32
N ILE A 75 -3.86 6.18 -3.96
CA ILE A 75 -5.21 5.63 -4.01
C ILE A 75 -5.71 5.24 -2.62
N THR A 76 -4.86 4.63 -1.80
CA THR A 76 -5.17 4.31 -0.41
C THR A 76 -5.54 5.57 0.37
N GLY A 77 -4.75 6.65 0.22
CA GLY A 77 -5.06 7.96 0.82
C GLY A 77 -6.38 8.56 0.33
N LEU A 78 -6.64 8.43 -0.98
CA LEU A 78 -7.85 8.95 -1.62
C LEU A 78 -9.13 8.22 -1.15
N LYS A 79 -9.05 6.93 -0.83
CA LYS A 79 -10.16 6.13 -0.30
C LYS A 79 -10.55 6.51 1.14
N LEU A 80 -9.71 7.22 1.89
CA LEU A 80 -9.94 7.52 3.30
C LEU A 80 -10.82 8.77 3.52
N ARG A 81 -12.12 8.58 3.76
CA ARG A 81 -13.10 9.65 3.98
C ARG A 81 -13.19 10.15 5.41
N LEU A 82 -12.97 9.27 6.39
CA LEU A 82 -13.17 9.61 7.81
C LEU A 82 -12.31 10.80 8.25
N PRO A 83 -12.86 11.71 9.09
CA PRO A 83 -12.10 12.85 9.60
C PRO A 83 -10.79 12.41 10.27
N LEU A 84 -9.70 13.18 10.11
CA LEU A 84 -8.40 12.87 10.72
C LEU A 84 -8.47 12.72 12.26
N ARG A 85 -9.50 13.29 12.89
CA ARG A 85 -9.76 13.15 14.33
C ARG A 85 -10.49 11.86 14.71
N ALA A 86 -10.95 11.06 13.74
CA ALA A 86 -11.65 9.81 14.01
C ALA A 86 -10.77 8.83 14.80
N HIS A 87 -11.42 7.98 15.60
CA HIS A 87 -10.72 6.96 16.40
C HIS A 87 -9.91 5.99 15.51
N SER A 88 -10.43 5.67 14.33
CA SER A 88 -9.78 4.78 13.36
C SER A 88 -8.43 5.32 12.89
N TRP A 89 -8.28 6.63 12.68
CA TRP A 89 -7.00 7.24 12.34
C TRP A 89 -5.97 7.13 13.48
N ARG A 90 -6.41 7.36 14.74
CA ARG A 90 -5.53 7.17 15.91
C ARG A 90 -5.08 5.72 16.04
N LEU A 91 -5.96 4.78 15.72
CA LEU A 91 -5.61 3.37 15.68
C LEU A 91 -4.59 3.08 14.57
N GLY A 92 -4.84 3.55 13.34
CA GLY A 92 -3.90 3.42 12.23
C GLY A 92 -2.51 3.99 12.53
N MET A 93 -2.43 5.17 13.15
CA MET A 93 -1.15 5.75 13.60
C MET A 93 -0.44 4.88 14.64
N ARG A 94 -1.17 4.24 15.57
CA ARG A 94 -0.56 3.30 16.53
C ARG A 94 -0.05 2.03 15.87
N LEU A 95 -0.67 1.61 14.79
CA LEU A 95 -0.22 0.47 14.02
C LEU A 95 0.99 0.84 13.13
N ALA A 96 0.93 1.99 12.45
CA ALA A 96 1.96 2.45 11.53
C ALA A 96 3.29 2.86 12.20
N PHE A 97 3.27 3.30 13.45
CA PHE A 97 4.48 3.74 14.15
C PHE A 97 4.87 2.79 15.30
N PRO A 98 4.24 2.80 16.48
CA PRO A 98 4.72 1.96 17.58
C PRO A 98 4.60 0.46 17.34
N ALA A 99 3.51 -0.04 16.70
CA ALA A 99 3.41 -1.47 16.39
C ALA A 99 4.42 -1.88 15.32
N MET A 100 4.67 -1.02 14.34
CA MET A 100 5.69 -1.19 13.32
C MET A 100 7.08 -1.29 13.96
N LEU A 101 7.46 -0.34 14.81
CA LEU A 101 8.76 -0.36 15.51
C LEU A 101 8.95 -1.64 16.33
N LEU A 102 7.92 -2.08 17.05
CA LEU A 102 7.97 -3.36 17.77
C LEU A 102 8.10 -4.55 16.84
N THR A 103 7.46 -4.51 15.66
CA THR A 103 7.57 -5.58 14.67
C THR A 103 8.97 -5.62 14.06
N VAL A 104 9.52 -4.46 13.68
CA VAL A 104 10.91 -4.36 13.21
C VAL A 104 11.86 -4.89 14.27
N GLY A 105 11.77 -4.40 15.52
CA GLY A 105 12.62 -4.85 16.62
C GLY A 105 12.50 -6.35 16.87
N GLY A 106 11.30 -6.91 16.89
CA GLY A 106 11.06 -8.35 17.05
C GLY A 106 11.68 -9.17 15.92
N MET A 107 11.52 -8.75 14.67
CA MET A 107 12.13 -9.45 13.53
C MET A 107 13.65 -9.28 13.48
N THR A 108 14.18 -8.12 13.87
CA THR A 108 15.61 -7.90 14.03
C THR A 108 16.21 -8.88 15.06
N LEU A 109 15.58 -9.00 16.23
CA LEU A 109 16.02 -9.93 17.27
C LEU A 109 15.99 -11.39 16.79
N LEU A 110 14.91 -11.80 16.11
CA LEU A 110 14.80 -13.15 15.56
C LEU A 110 15.87 -13.41 14.48
N ALA A 111 16.08 -12.47 13.57
CA ALA A 111 17.10 -12.60 12.53
C ALA A 111 18.52 -12.67 13.11
N HIS A 112 18.82 -11.88 14.13
CA HIS A 112 20.11 -11.92 14.80
C HIS A 112 20.33 -13.23 15.59
N TRP A 113 19.37 -13.62 16.44
CA TRP A 113 19.55 -14.73 17.37
C TRP A 113 19.31 -16.11 16.75
N LEU A 114 18.38 -16.24 15.78
CA LEU A 114 18.07 -17.54 15.17
C LEU A 114 18.86 -17.80 13.90
N VAL A 115 19.11 -16.77 13.10
CA VAL A 115 19.82 -16.91 11.82
C VAL A 115 21.29 -16.58 11.95
N GLY A 116 21.66 -15.72 12.91
CA GLY A 116 23.06 -15.30 13.14
C GLY A 116 23.48 -14.13 12.27
N PHE A 117 22.54 -13.34 11.75
CA PHE A 117 22.89 -12.10 11.03
C PHE A 117 23.51 -11.06 11.97
N ASP A 118 24.48 -10.32 11.46
CA ASP A 118 24.99 -9.13 12.14
C ASP A 118 23.89 -8.09 12.34
N TRP A 119 24.02 -7.25 13.38
CA TRP A 119 22.99 -6.28 13.75
C TRP A 119 22.51 -5.38 12.61
N PRO A 120 23.38 -4.82 11.74
CA PRO A 120 22.94 -4.02 10.60
C PRO A 120 22.06 -4.81 9.64
N LEU A 121 22.47 -6.02 9.30
CA LEU A 121 21.72 -6.88 8.37
C LEU A 121 20.41 -7.39 8.99
N ALA A 122 20.43 -7.73 10.28
CA ALA A 122 19.23 -8.10 11.02
C ALA A 122 18.21 -6.96 11.09
N LEU A 123 18.69 -5.71 11.30
CA LEU A 123 17.83 -4.52 11.29
C LEU A 123 17.25 -4.26 9.88
N ALA A 124 18.05 -4.41 8.84
CA ALA A 124 17.58 -4.32 7.46
C ALA A 124 16.49 -5.35 7.17
N PHE A 125 16.69 -6.61 7.55
CA PHE A 125 15.68 -7.65 7.42
C PHE A 125 14.37 -7.26 8.13
N GLY A 126 14.47 -6.83 9.39
CA GLY A 126 13.32 -6.37 10.16
C GLY A 126 12.57 -5.22 9.45
N ALA A 127 13.30 -4.20 8.96
CA ALA A 127 12.72 -3.06 8.25
C ALA A 127 12.06 -3.45 6.91
N ILE A 128 12.61 -4.44 6.20
CA ILE A 128 12.09 -4.95 4.92
C ILE A 128 10.78 -5.74 5.12
N VAL A 129 10.71 -6.59 6.16
CA VAL A 129 9.58 -7.53 6.30
C VAL A 129 8.47 -7.04 7.23
N ALA A 130 8.70 -5.96 8.00
CA ALA A 130 7.71 -5.46 8.94
C ALA A 130 6.55 -4.65 8.30
N PRO A 131 6.75 -3.83 7.24
CA PRO A 131 5.65 -3.06 6.63
C PRO A 131 4.56 -3.95 6.02
N THR A 132 3.31 -3.49 6.14
CA THR A 132 2.15 -4.12 5.49
C THR A 132 1.89 -3.46 4.14
N ASP A 133 1.59 -4.25 3.15
CA ASP A 133 1.46 -3.81 1.76
C ASP A 133 0.06 -3.23 1.47
N PRO A 134 -0.06 -1.98 1.01
CA PRO A 134 -1.35 -1.37 0.70
C PRO A 134 -2.02 -1.99 -0.53
N VAL A 135 -1.25 -2.45 -1.52
CA VAL A 135 -1.77 -3.08 -2.75
C VAL A 135 -2.48 -4.38 -2.43
N LEU A 136 -1.81 -5.26 -1.68
CA LEU A 136 -2.37 -6.54 -1.26
C LEU A 136 -3.44 -6.37 -0.18
N ALA A 137 -3.35 -5.33 0.63
CA ALA A 137 -4.38 -4.96 1.58
C ALA A 137 -5.68 -4.46 0.89
N SER A 138 -5.67 -4.21 -0.43
CA SER A 138 -6.89 -3.84 -1.18
C SER A 138 -8.04 -4.85 -1.03
N LEU A 139 -7.73 -6.11 -0.75
CA LEU A 139 -8.72 -7.14 -0.39
C LEU A 139 -9.45 -6.85 0.93
N ILE A 140 -8.84 -6.05 1.80
CA ILE A 140 -9.32 -5.73 3.15
C ILE A 140 -9.66 -4.25 3.26
N SER A 141 -9.16 -3.43 2.33
CA SER A 141 -9.28 -1.97 2.37
C SER A 141 -10.71 -1.47 2.18
N VAL A 142 -10.89 -0.19 2.43
CA VAL A 142 -12.12 0.54 2.12
C VAL A 142 -12.36 0.48 0.61
N ASN A 143 -13.35 -0.29 0.18
CA ASN A 143 -13.71 -0.43 -1.23
C ASN A 143 -14.96 0.37 -1.62
N ASP A 144 -15.78 0.76 -0.64
CA ASP A 144 -17.01 1.54 -0.84
C ASP A 144 -16.94 2.84 -0.03
N ALA A 145 -17.50 3.91 -0.59
CA ALA A 145 -17.67 5.21 0.04
C ALA A 145 -18.43 5.17 1.37
N ARG A 146 -19.28 4.18 1.54
CA ARG A 146 -20.11 3.98 2.73
C ARG A 146 -19.46 3.06 3.76
N ASP A 147 -18.26 2.54 3.46
CA ASP A 147 -17.55 1.62 4.35
C ASP A 147 -16.80 2.40 5.44
N ASP A 148 -17.53 2.77 6.47
CA ASP A 148 -17.00 3.40 7.69
C ASP A 148 -16.46 2.35 8.69
N ASP A 149 -16.18 1.11 8.24
CA ASP A 149 -15.66 0.08 9.12
C ASP A 149 -14.30 0.48 9.71
N ALA A 150 -14.31 0.71 11.00
CA ALA A 150 -13.15 1.16 11.76
C ALA A 150 -11.93 0.22 11.63
N LEU A 151 -12.15 -1.07 11.30
CA LEU A 151 -11.07 -2.02 11.03
C LEU A 151 -10.39 -1.71 9.70
N ARG A 152 -11.18 -1.56 8.65
CA ARG A 152 -10.67 -1.31 7.29
C ARG A 152 -9.95 0.03 7.22
N VAL A 153 -10.56 1.08 7.78
CA VAL A 153 -9.92 2.40 7.83
C VAL A 153 -8.61 2.37 8.62
N ALA A 154 -8.53 1.65 9.73
CA ALA A 154 -7.31 1.54 10.50
C ALA A 154 -6.21 0.80 9.73
N LEU A 155 -6.53 -0.30 9.05
CA LEU A 155 -5.58 -1.06 8.25
C LEU A 155 -5.13 -0.29 7.00
N SER A 156 -6.03 0.42 6.31
CA SER A 156 -5.67 1.27 5.16
C SER A 156 -4.80 2.45 5.59
N SER A 157 -5.11 3.10 6.72
CA SER A 157 -4.27 4.19 7.23
C SER A 157 -2.92 3.70 7.76
N GLU A 158 -2.86 2.50 8.34
CA GLU A 158 -1.59 1.84 8.68
C GLU A 158 -0.76 1.60 7.43
N ALA A 159 -1.30 0.87 6.45
CA ALA A 159 -0.60 0.52 5.23
C ALA A 159 -0.13 1.76 4.44
N GLY A 160 -0.90 2.87 4.50
CA GLY A 160 -0.51 4.13 3.87
C GLY A 160 0.63 4.88 4.55
N MET A 161 0.89 4.61 5.84
CA MET A 161 1.91 5.34 6.62
C MET A 161 3.13 4.49 6.99
N ASN A 162 3.00 3.17 7.09
CA ASN A 162 4.05 2.31 7.60
C ASN A 162 5.26 2.18 6.66
N ASP A 163 5.04 2.24 5.34
CA ASP A 163 6.13 2.20 4.37
C ASP A 163 7.07 3.39 4.58
N GLY A 164 6.52 4.61 4.70
CA GLY A 164 7.32 5.78 5.00
C GLY A 164 7.95 5.77 6.39
N SER A 165 7.42 5.01 7.36
CA SER A 165 7.97 4.91 8.71
C SER A 165 9.06 3.83 8.84
N ALA A 166 9.08 2.82 7.97
CA ALA A 166 10.10 1.78 7.96
C ALA A 166 11.38 2.19 7.20
N LEU A 167 11.24 3.03 6.19
CA LEU A 167 12.38 3.49 5.37
C LEU A 167 13.50 4.12 6.21
N PRO A 168 13.25 5.01 7.19
CA PRO A 168 14.30 5.54 8.05
C PRO A 168 15.11 4.45 8.77
N LEU A 169 14.46 3.37 9.19
CA LEU A 169 15.14 2.24 9.85
C LEU A 169 16.01 1.44 8.87
N LEU A 170 15.55 1.30 7.63
CA LEU A 170 16.34 0.68 6.57
C LEU A 170 17.56 1.54 6.22
N VAL A 171 17.40 2.88 6.14
CA VAL A 171 18.50 3.81 5.94
C VAL A 171 19.51 3.71 7.10
N LEU A 172 19.04 3.65 8.34
CA LEU A 172 19.91 3.43 9.50
C LEU A 172 20.68 2.11 9.39
N ALA A 173 20.01 1.03 8.98
CA ALA A 173 20.66 -0.27 8.78
C ALA A 173 21.73 -0.21 7.70
N LEU A 174 21.50 0.53 6.60
CA LEU A 174 22.47 0.74 5.52
C LEU A 174 23.69 1.55 5.97
N LEU A 175 23.48 2.62 6.74
CA LEU A 175 24.58 3.41 7.32
C LEU A 175 25.49 2.52 8.18
N LEU A 176 24.89 1.70 9.05
CA LEU A 176 25.62 0.76 9.90
C LEU A 176 26.32 -0.34 9.08
N PHE A 177 25.64 -0.87 8.06
CA PHE A 177 26.20 -1.92 7.19
C PHE A 177 27.41 -1.41 6.40
N ASN A 178 27.40 -0.15 5.97
CA ASN A 178 28.51 0.50 5.27
C ASN A 178 29.63 0.96 6.22
N GLY A 179 29.55 0.62 7.51
CA GLY A 179 30.62 0.87 8.49
C GLY A 179 30.60 2.25 9.12
N GLU A 180 29.52 3.02 8.96
CA GLU A 180 29.38 4.29 9.66
C GLU A 180 29.22 4.07 11.18
N SER A 181 30.02 4.77 11.98
CA SER A 181 29.89 4.72 13.44
C SER A 181 28.73 5.60 13.91
N LEU A 182 27.84 5.05 14.72
CA LEU A 182 26.78 5.80 15.38
C LEU A 182 27.37 6.71 16.49
N THR A 183 27.73 7.92 16.11
CA THR A 183 28.01 8.97 17.08
C THR A 183 26.70 9.68 17.46
N TRP A 184 26.68 10.39 18.60
CA TRP A 184 25.51 11.19 18.98
C TRP A 184 25.14 12.24 17.92
N SER A 185 26.13 12.76 17.19
CA SER A 185 25.91 13.70 16.09
C SER A 185 25.27 13.04 14.88
N SER A 186 25.77 11.88 14.43
CA SER A 186 25.21 11.15 13.28
C SER A 186 23.81 10.62 13.57
N PHE A 187 23.58 10.10 14.78
CA PHE A 187 22.25 9.68 15.20
C PHE A 187 21.25 10.83 15.32
N GLY A 188 21.71 11.99 15.86
CA GLY A 188 20.90 13.21 15.89
C GLY A 188 20.53 13.72 14.50
N HIS A 189 21.49 13.72 13.57
CA HIS A 189 21.25 14.10 12.18
C HIS A 189 20.26 13.15 11.48
N TRP A 190 20.49 11.83 11.58
CA TRP A 190 19.55 10.83 11.05
C TRP A 190 18.14 11.00 11.63
N THR A 191 18.00 11.21 12.93
CA THR A 191 16.70 11.42 13.56
C THR A 191 16.01 12.70 13.04
N ALA A 192 16.76 13.78 12.91
CA ALA A 192 16.19 15.05 12.44
C ALA A 192 15.79 14.99 10.95
N VAL A 193 16.62 14.40 10.10
CA VAL A 193 16.40 14.37 8.65
C VAL A 193 15.48 13.22 8.25
N GLU A 194 15.82 11.98 8.60
CA GLU A 194 15.06 10.81 8.11
C GLU A 194 13.75 10.61 8.87
N VAL A 195 13.73 10.83 10.20
CA VAL A 195 12.52 10.57 10.98
C VAL A 195 11.64 11.82 11.05
N ILE A 196 12.15 12.94 11.58
CA ILE A 196 11.30 14.13 11.82
C ILE A 196 10.92 14.80 10.51
N TRP A 197 11.93 15.17 9.69
CA TRP A 197 11.69 15.85 8.43
C TRP A 197 11.15 14.90 7.38
N GLY A 198 11.72 13.70 7.22
CA GLY A 198 11.25 12.69 6.27
C GLY A 198 9.77 12.39 6.43
N ILE A 199 9.32 12.08 7.65
CA ILE A 199 7.92 11.77 7.94
C ILE A 199 7.06 13.04 7.95
N GLY A 200 7.44 14.04 8.73
CA GLY A 200 6.63 15.25 8.90
C GLY A 200 6.56 16.12 7.65
N GLY A 201 7.69 16.28 6.96
CA GLY A 201 7.78 16.99 5.69
C GLY A 201 6.99 16.29 4.59
N GLY A 202 7.16 14.96 4.45
CA GLY A 202 6.42 14.17 3.47
C GLY A 202 4.90 14.28 3.65
N LEU A 203 4.40 14.03 4.84
CA LEU A 203 2.97 14.16 5.14
C LEU A 203 2.44 15.59 4.94
N GLY A 204 3.19 16.59 5.37
CA GLY A 204 2.80 18.01 5.26
C GLY A 204 2.76 18.50 3.81
N LEU A 205 3.86 18.27 3.07
CA LEU A 205 3.98 18.67 1.67
C LEU A 205 2.92 17.99 0.80
N GLY A 206 2.79 16.66 0.93
CA GLY A 206 1.81 15.91 0.15
C GLY A 206 0.39 16.34 0.43
N PHE A 207 -0.01 16.46 1.70
CA PHE A 207 -1.35 16.91 2.07
C PHE A 207 -1.68 18.30 1.52
N LEU A 208 -0.75 19.25 1.65
CA LEU A 208 -0.93 20.61 1.14
C LEU A 208 -1.06 20.60 -0.38
N PHE A 209 -0.20 19.86 -1.06
CA PHE A 209 -0.17 19.76 -2.51
C PHE A 209 -1.46 19.15 -3.06
N GLY A 210 -1.87 17.98 -2.55
CA GLY A 210 -3.11 17.33 -2.97
C GLY A 210 -4.35 18.19 -2.73
N ARG A 211 -4.40 18.88 -1.59
CA ARG A 211 -5.51 19.80 -1.29
C ARG A 211 -5.54 21.03 -2.20
N LEU A 212 -4.40 21.67 -2.46
CA LEU A 212 -4.33 22.84 -3.33
C LEU A 212 -4.70 22.50 -4.76
N VAL A 213 -4.13 21.42 -5.30
CA VAL A 213 -4.43 20.96 -6.66
C VAL A 213 -5.88 20.53 -6.79
N GLY A 214 -6.44 19.83 -5.79
CA GLY A 214 -7.86 19.45 -5.80
C GLY A 214 -8.82 20.65 -5.83
N LEU A 215 -8.54 21.68 -5.03
CA LEU A 215 -9.35 22.91 -5.03
C LEU A 215 -9.18 23.72 -6.33
N LEU A 216 -7.96 23.75 -6.89
CA LEU A 216 -7.67 24.42 -8.15
C LEU A 216 -8.39 23.72 -9.31
N ALA A 217 -8.27 22.39 -9.40
CA ALA A 217 -8.95 21.60 -10.43
C ALA A 217 -10.47 21.77 -10.39
N ALA A 218 -11.05 21.78 -9.19
CA ALA A 218 -12.48 22.05 -9.02
C ALA A 218 -12.90 23.44 -9.52
N ARG A 219 -12.11 24.48 -9.23
CA ARG A 219 -12.39 25.85 -9.69
C ARG A 219 -12.29 26.00 -11.20
N LEU A 220 -11.23 25.47 -11.80
CA LEU A 220 -11.00 25.55 -13.24
C LEU A 220 -12.09 24.80 -14.02
N ARG A 221 -12.46 23.62 -13.58
CA ARG A 221 -13.54 22.83 -14.20
C ARG A 221 -14.90 23.53 -14.12
N ASN A 222 -15.21 24.13 -12.97
CA ASN A 222 -16.45 24.88 -12.79
C ASN A 222 -16.51 26.12 -13.69
N ALA A 223 -15.36 26.76 -13.96
CA ALA A 223 -15.30 27.99 -14.76
C ALA A 223 -15.42 27.74 -16.28
N HIS A 224 -14.94 26.61 -16.79
CA HIS A 224 -14.80 26.40 -18.24
C HIS A 224 -15.70 25.30 -18.81
N GLY A 225 -16.40 24.52 -17.98
CA GLY A 225 -17.32 23.47 -18.42
C GLY A 225 -16.69 22.33 -19.24
N ASP A 226 -15.40 22.41 -19.50
CA ASP A 226 -14.68 21.50 -20.38
C ASP A 226 -13.98 20.37 -19.62
N VAL A 227 -13.94 19.21 -20.22
CA VAL A 227 -13.53 17.95 -19.56
C VAL A 227 -12.14 17.59 -20.03
N ALA A 228 -11.12 18.19 -19.42
CA ALA A 228 -9.78 17.60 -19.53
C ALA A 228 -9.79 16.21 -18.87
N PRO A 229 -9.06 15.21 -19.43
CA PRO A 229 -8.96 13.89 -18.82
C PRO A 229 -8.37 14.00 -17.40
N ASN A 230 -9.21 13.76 -16.38
CA ASN A 230 -8.77 13.85 -14.98
C ASN A 230 -7.79 12.73 -14.58
N ASP A 231 -7.66 11.71 -15.45
CA ASP A 231 -6.68 10.64 -15.29
C ASP A 231 -5.25 11.18 -15.21
N PHE A 232 -4.93 12.18 -16.07
CA PHE A 232 -3.63 12.85 -16.02
C PHE A 232 -3.41 13.64 -14.74
N LEU A 233 -4.47 14.15 -14.11
CA LEU A 233 -4.38 14.87 -12.85
C LEU A 233 -3.92 13.92 -11.72
N ALA A 234 -4.47 12.71 -11.66
CA ALA A 234 -4.05 11.71 -10.68
C ALA A 234 -2.58 11.32 -10.86
N LEU A 235 -2.16 11.02 -12.10
CA LEU A 235 -0.76 10.72 -12.41
C LEU A 235 0.17 11.90 -12.08
N ALA A 236 -0.23 13.12 -12.44
CA ALA A 236 0.55 14.32 -12.12
C ALA A 236 0.68 14.52 -10.61
N LEU A 237 -0.40 14.29 -9.83
CA LEU A 237 -0.35 14.39 -8.37
C LEU A 237 0.58 13.33 -7.76
N ILE A 238 0.51 12.07 -8.22
CA ILE A 238 1.41 11.01 -7.78
C ILE A 238 2.86 11.41 -8.07
N ALA A 239 3.18 11.70 -9.34
CA ALA A 239 4.54 11.99 -9.77
C ALA A 239 5.12 13.23 -9.09
N LEU A 240 4.36 14.34 -9.07
CA LEU A 240 4.87 15.61 -8.54
C LEU A 240 4.94 15.62 -7.01
N SER A 241 4.00 14.97 -6.30
CA SER A 241 4.09 14.89 -4.83
C SER A 241 5.27 14.02 -4.39
N TYR A 242 5.51 12.90 -5.09
CA TYR A 242 6.68 12.06 -4.88
C TYR A 242 7.98 12.83 -5.14
N ALA A 243 8.15 13.34 -6.36
CA ALA A 243 9.36 14.00 -6.79
C ALA A 243 9.68 15.27 -5.96
N ALA A 244 8.67 16.07 -5.62
CA ALA A 244 8.87 17.26 -4.81
C ALA A 244 9.31 16.92 -3.38
N ALA A 245 8.74 15.87 -2.77
CA ALA A 245 9.14 15.44 -1.44
C ALA A 245 10.58 14.89 -1.44
N GLU A 246 10.92 14.00 -2.36
CA GLU A 246 12.27 13.43 -2.49
C GLU A 246 13.32 14.53 -2.77
N ALA A 247 13.00 15.49 -3.65
CA ALA A 247 13.90 16.61 -3.94
C ALA A 247 14.17 17.50 -2.71
N LEU A 248 13.27 17.50 -1.72
CA LEU A 248 13.42 18.24 -0.47
C LEU A 248 13.95 17.34 0.67
N GLY A 249 14.33 16.11 0.40
CA GLY A 249 14.79 15.15 1.40
C GLY A 249 13.69 14.68 2.35
N ALA A 250 12.44 14.69 1.89
CA ALA A 250 11.30 14.16 2.64
C ALA A 250 10.76 12.88 1.97
N SER A 251 10.02 12.03 2.70
CA SER A 251 9.52 10.78 2.16
C SER A 251 8.49 10.97 1.04
N GLY A 252 8.84 10.56 -0.18
CA GLY A 252 7.95 10.57 -1.35
C GLY A 252 6.75 9.66 -1.17
N PHE A 253 6.90 8.52 -0.51
CA PHE A 253 5.81 7.59 -0.22
C PHE A 253 4.76 8.21 0.70
N LEU A 254 5.17 8.84 1.79
CA LEU A 254 4.25 9.55 2.67
C LEU A 254 3.62 10.77 2.01
N ALA A 255 4.37 11.43 1.11
CA ALA A 255 3.84 12.57 0.36
C ALA A 255 2.75 12.14 -0.62
N THR A 256 2.91 11.03 -1.35
CA THR A 256 1.88 10.53 -2.25
C THR A 256 0.63 10.07 -1.49
N PHE A 257 0.79 9.33 -0.39
CA PHE A 257 -0.32 9.00 0.49
C PHE A 257 -1.07 10.24 0.99
N ALA A 258 -0.32 11.21 1.52
CA ALA A 258 -0.89 12.44 2.05
C ALA A 258 -1.53 13.32 0.96
N ALA A 259 -1.02 13.28 -0.29
CA ALA A 259 -1.63 13.96 -1.43
C ALA A 259 -3.01 13.37 -1.77
N GLY A 260 -3.15 12.04 -1.75
CA GLY A 260 -4.44 11.37 -1.88
C GLY A 260 -5.42 11.80 -0.78
N VAL A 261 -4.98 11.81 0.48
CA VAL A 261 -5.79 12.31 1.62
C VAL A 261 -6.13 13.80 1.42
N GLY A 262 -5.19 14.63 0.97
CA GLY A 262 -5.39 16.06 0.73
C GLY A 262 -6.44 16.33 -0.33
N LEU A 263 -6.39 15.62 -1.46
CA LEU A 263 -7.38 15.68 -2.54
C LEU A 263 -8.78 15.28 -2.03
N ARG A 264 -8.84 14.18 -1.26
CA ARG A 264 -10.10 13.74 -0.65
C ARG A 264 -10.66 14.76 0.33
N ARG A 265 -9.80 15.44 1.11
CA ARG A 265 -10.24 16.52 2.01
C ARG A 265 -10.71 17.76 1.27
N ALA A 266 -10.17 18.06 0.10
CA ALA A 266 -10.67 19.13 -0.75
C ALA A 266 -12.13 18.86 -1.16
N GLU A 267 -12.43 17.66 -1.64
CA GLU A 267 -13.79 17.23 -2.01
C GLU A 267 -14.74 17.32 -0.82
N LEU A 268 -14.43 16.67 0.30
CA LEU A 268 -15.29 16.66 1.49
C LEU A 268 -15.54 18.05 2.07
N ARG A 269 -14.61 18.99 1.92
CA ARG A 269 -14.80 20.38 2.34
C ARG A 269 -15.80 21.12 1.44
N VAL A 270 -15.67 20.93 0.11
CA VAL A 270 -16.60 21.51 -0.84
C VAL A 270 -18.00 20.95 -0.60
N PHE A 271 -18.11 19.64 -0.41
CA PHE A 271 -19.38 18.96 -0.13
C PHE A 271 -20.07 19.48 1.14
N LYS A 272 -19.30 19.77 2.20
CA LYS A 272 -19.83 20.31 3.46
C LYS A 272 -20.40 21.71 3.34
N ASN A 273 -19.91 22.51 2.40
CA ASN A 273 -20.39 23.88 2.17
C ASN A 273 -21.70 23.92 1.37
N PHE A 274 -22.15 22.79 0.82
CA PHE A 274 -23.40 22.62 0.08
C PHE A 274 -24.14 21.39 0.65
N PRO A 275 -24.77 21.49 1.83
CA PRO A 275 -25.41 20.36 2.48
C PRO A 275 -26.57 19.83 1.66
N PRO A 276 -26.73 18.50 1.54
CA PRO A 276 -27.80 17.86 0.75
C PRO A 276 -29.21 18.16 1.23
N GLU A 277 -29.38 18.66 2.45
CA GLU A 277 -30.67 18.97 3.07
C GLU A 277 -31.35 20.18 2.41
N GLU A 278 -30.60 21.06 1.73
CA GLU A 278 -31.09 22.22 1.01
C GLU A 278 -31.33 21.96 -0.48
N LEU A 279 -30.98 20.74 -0.97
CA LEU A 279 -31.06 20.35 -2.37
C LEU A 279 -32.29 19.46 -2.59
N SER A 280 -33.02 19.69 -3.68
CA SER A 280 -34.10 18.80 -4.17
C SER A 280 -33.51 17.40 -4.46
N GLU A 281 -34.36 16.35 -4.53
CA GLU A 281 -33.89 14.98 -4.80
C GLU A 281 -33.13 14.90 -6.14
N GLU A 282 -33.45 15.73 -7.10
CA GLU A 282 -32.79 15.85 -8.41
C GLU A 282 -31.44 16.55 -8.34
N GLU A 283 -31.20 17.38 -7.31
CA GLU A 283 -29.95 18.11 -7.08
C GLU A 283 -28.98 17.37 -6.12
N ARG A 284 -29.36 16.21 -5.58
CA ARG A 284 -28.49 15.42 -4.69
C ARG A 284 -27.27 14.93 -5.43
N VAL A 285 -26.13 15.52 -5.11
CA VAL A 285 -24.84 15.11 -5.68
C VAL A 285 -24.43 13.77 -5.10
N LEU A 286 -24.21 12.79 -5.96
CA LEU A 286 -23.70 11.49 -5.58
C LEU A 286 -22.26 11.59 -5.07
N PRO A 287 -21.84 10.76 -4.10
CA PRO A 287 -20.45 10.67 -3.68
C PRO A 287 -19.57 10.19 -4.84
N ALA A 288 -18.29 10.60 -4.83
CA ALA A 288 -17.34 10.33 -5.91
C ALA A 288 -17.27 8.85 -6.30
N GLU A 289 -17.40 7.94 -5.33
CA GLU A 289 -17.38 6.49 -5.57
C GLU A 289 -18.60 5.99 -6.35
N ALA A 290 -19.74 6.60 -6.15
CA ALA A 290 -20.94 6.27 -6.95
C ALA A 290 -20.80 6.78 -8.40
N LEU A 291 -20.06 7.87 -8.62
CA LEU A 291 -19.75 8.42 -9.93
C LEU A 291 -18.70 7.59 -10.71
N VAL A 292 -18.05 6.61 -10.11
CA VAL A 292 -17.22 5.62 -10.82
C VAL A 292 -18.08 4.78 -11.78
N ASN A 293 -19.35 4.54 -11.45
CA ASN A 293 -20.26 3.86 -12.35
C ASN A 293 -20.66 4.78 -13.53
N PRO A 294 -20.39 4.38 -14.80
CA PRO A 294 -20.72 5.18 -15.97
C PRO A 294 -22.19 5.57 -16.09
N ASN A 295 -23.11 4.71 -15.66
CA ASN A 295 -24.54 4.98 -15.72
C ASN A 295 -24.94 6.16 -14.80
N ASN A 296 -24.44 6.15 -13.56
CA ASN A 296 -24.66 7.26 -12.63
C ASN A 296 -24.05 8.57 -13.13
N ARG A 297 -22.93 8.47 -13.85
CA ARG A 297 -22.25 9.62 -14.45
C ARG A 297 -23.06 10.24 -15.59
N LEU A 298 -23.68 9.43 -16.44
CA LEU A 298 -24.52 9.90 -17.56
C LEU A 298 -25.81 10.56 -17.07
N GLU A 299 -26.47 10.01 -16.07
CA GLU A 299 -27.68 10.60 -15.48
C GLU A 299 -27.42 11.99 -14.88
N HIS A 300 -26.21 12.24 -14.40
CA HIS A 300 -25.81 13.51 -13.79
C HIS A 300 -24.98 14.42 -14.73
N ALA A 301 -24.81 14.07 -16.00
CA ALA A 301 -23.98 14.84 -16.95
C ALA A 301 -24.61 16.19 -17.39
N GLY A 302 -25.92 16.38 -17.21
CA GLY A 302 -26.67 17.51 -17.78
C GLY A 302 -26.50 18.88 -17.09
N GLU A 303 -25.83 18.95 -15.91
CA GLU A 303 -25.76 20.18 -15.12
C GLU A 303 -24.31 20.68 -14.99
N SER A 304 -23.87 21.50 -15.91
CA SER A 304 -22.63 22.29 -15.79
C SER A 304 -22.83 23.44 -14.79
N GLY A 305 -21.89 23.62 -13.87
CA GLY A 305 -21.81 24.78 -12.98
C GLY A 305 -21.83 24.53 -11.48
N ASN A 306 -21.89 23.26 -11.02
CA ASN A 306 -21.83 22.97 -9.58
C ASN A 306 -20.42 22.50 -9.18
N MET A 307 -19.76 23.29 -8.31
CA MET A 307 -18.41 23.02 -7.82
C MET A 307 -18.30 21.66 -7.08
N VAL A 308 -19.37 21.24 -6.40
CA VAL A 308 -19.43 19.95 -5.69
C VAL A 308 -19.33 18.79 -6.67
N LYS A 309 -20.08 18.86 -7.77
CA LYS A 309 -20.07 17.86 -8.83
C LYS A 309 -18.70 17.78 -9.52
N SER A 310 -18.11 18.95 -9.79
CA SER A 310 -16.79 19.03 -10.44
C SER A 310 -15.70 18.35 -9.61
N VAL A 311 -15.66 18.57 -8.30
CA VAL A 311 -14.70 17.91 -7.39
C VAL A 311 -14.99 16.41 -7.26
N GLY A 312 -16.24 16.01 -7.15
CA GLY A 312 -16.64 14.61 -7.09
C GLY A 312 -16.19 13.82 -8.32
N LEU A 313 -16.33 14.40 -9.51
CA LEU A 313 -15.86 13.80 -10.76
C LEU A 313 -14.33 13.69 -10.81
N VAL A 314 -13.59 14.69 -10.36
CA VAL A 314 -12.13 14.63 -10.27
C VAL A 314 -11.67 13.46 -9.38
N VAL A 315 -12.28 13.30 -8.22
CA VAL A 315 -11.97 12.21 -7.29
C VAL A 315 -12.40 10.85 -7.87
N SER A 316 -13.57 10.79 -8.51
CA SER A 316 -14.08 9.57 -9.15
C SER A 316 -13.17 9.09 -10.28
N ASP A 317 -12.72 9.98 -11.14
CA ASP A 317 -11.80 9.65 -12.24
C ASP A 317 -10.45 9.18 -11.67
N ALA A 318 -9.92 9.89 -10.67
CA ALA A 318 -8.69 9.51 -10.00
C ALA A 318 -8.78 8.12 -9.33
N LEU A 319 -9.92 7.78 -8.73
CA LEU A 319 -10.16 6.44 -8.15
C LEU A 319 -10.22 5.37 -9.22
N SER A 320 -11.01 5.56 -10.27
CA SER A 320 -11.20 4.57 -11.34
C SER A 320 -9.90 4.26 -12.07
N PHE A 321 -9.20 5.31 -12.49
CA PHE A 321 -7.93 5.17 -13.20
C PHE A 321 -6.85 4.62 -12.29
N GLY A 322 -6.76 5.12 -11.05
CA GLY A 322 -5.77 4.67 -10.08
C GLY A 322 -5.94 3.19 -9.72
N ASP A 323 -7.16 2.72 -9.49
CA ASP A 323 -7.43 1.29 -9.25
C ASP A 323 -7.00 0.42 -10.45
N THR A 324 -7.15 0.92 -11.67
CA THR A 324 -6.71 0.19 -12.88
C THR A 324 -5.19 0.08 -12.95
N ILE A 325 -4.49 1.19 -12.74
CA ILE A 325 -3.01 1.22 -12.73
C ILE A 325 -2.47 0.37 -11.59
N GLU A 326 -3.02 0.51 -10.38
CA GLU A 326 -2.61 -0.28 -9.21
C GLU A 326 -2.70 -1.79 -9.50
N ARG A 327 -3.84 -2.26 -10.02
CA ARG A 327 -4.03 -3.68 -10.37
C ARG A 327 -3.06 -4.16 -11.44
N LEU A 328 -2.83 -3.36 -12.47
CA LEU A 328 -1.91 -3.71 -13.56
C LEU A 328 -0.47 -3.86 -13.05
N LEU A 329 0.02 -2.85 -12.31
CA LEU A 329 1.36 -2.86 -11.77
C LEU A 329 1.54 -3.97 -10.72
N ALA A 330 0.55 -4.18 -9.87
CA ALA A 330 0.56 -5.27 -8.89
C ALA A 330 0.61 -6.65 -9.56
N ALA A 331 -0.18 -6.88 -10.60
CA ALA A 331 -0.14 -8.14 -11.35
C ALA A 331 1.22 -8.38 -11.97
N ALA A 332 1.81 -7.36 -12.60
CA ALA A 332 3.15 -7.45 -13.17
C ALA A 332 4.20 -7.78 -12.11
N MET A 333 4.15 -7.10 -10.96
CA MET A 333 5.08 -7.35 -9.84
C MET A 333 4.93 -8.74 -9.23
N MET A 334 3.70 -9.27 -9.13
CA MET A 334 3.47 -10.64 -8.65
C MET A 334 4.04 -11.68 -9.61
N VAL A 335 3.92 -11.47 -10.91
CA VAL A 335 4.56 -12.36 -11.92
C VAL A 335 6.08 -12.30 -11.79
N VAL A 336 6.65 -11.09 -11.70
CA VAL A 336 8.10 -10.91 -11.51
C VAL A 336 8.59 -11.59 -10.24
N LEU A 337 7.86 -11.44 -9.12
CA LEU A 337 8.17 -12.13 -7.86
C LEU A 337 8.16 -13.65 -8.04
N GLY A 338 7.16 -14.20 -8.73
CA GLY A 338 7.07 -15.63 -9.00
C GLY A 338 8.24 -16.17 -9.83
N VAL A 339 8.67 -15.41 -10.85
CA VAL A 339 9.87 -15.77 -11.65
C VAL A 339 11.14 -15.71 -10.81
N THR A 340 11.32 -14.64 -10.02
CA THR A 340 12.50 -14.40 -9.19
C THR A 340 12.67 -15.47 -8.11
N LEU A 341 11.57 -16.02 -7.61
CA LEU A 341 11.59 -17.05 -6.58
C LEU A 341 12.39 -18.32 -6.99
N ALA A 342 12.55 -18.58 -8.29
CA ALA A 342 13.34 -19.70 -8.78
C ALA A 342 14.84 -19.58 -8.42
N HIS A 343 15.34 -18.36 -8.23
CA HIS A 343 16.73 -18.08 -7.89
C HIS A 343 16.90 -17.68 -6.42
N HIS A 344 15.85 -17.20 -5.79
CA HIS A 344 15.87 -16.55 -4.49
C HIS A 344 14.81 -17.12 -3.55
N TRP A 345 15.15 -18.23 -2.87
CA TRP A 345 14.30 -18.82 -1.84
C TRP A 345 15.11 -19.47 -0.73
N ASN A 346 14.56 -19.47 0.49
CA ASN A 346 15.21 -20.07 1.65
C ASN A 346 14.16 -20.56 2.67
N LEU A 347 14.31 -21.80 3.15
CA LEU A 347 13.37 -22.40 4.10
C LEU A 347 13.26 -21.64 5.43
N ASP A 348 14.34 -21.02 5.91
CA ASP A 348 14.30 -20.22 7.14
C ASP A 348 13.39 -19.01 7.00
N GLY A 349 13.20 -18.50 5.76
CA GLY A 349 12.21 -17.48 5.45
C GLY A 349 10.77 -17.91 5.77
N ILE A 350 10.43 -19.19 5.63
CA ILE A 350 9.12 -19.72 6.02
C ILE A 350 8.97 -19.67 7.54
N LEU A 351 9.99 -20.12 8.28
CA LEU A 351 9.97 -20.14 9.75
C LEU A 351 9.85 -18.72 10.31
N LEU A 352 10.64 -17.77 9.79
CA LEU A 352 10.55 -16.36 10.19
C LEU A 352 9.22 -15.73 9.78
N GLY A 353 8.67 -16.12 8.62
CA GLY A 353 7.34 -15.68 8.19
C GLY A 353 6.25 -16.15 9.16
N LEU A 354 6.25 -17.41 9.54
CA LEU A 354 5.31 -17.95 10.53
C LEU A 354 5.49 -17.27 11.90
N ALA A 355 6.72 -17.05 12.33
CA ALA A 355 7.01 -16.30 13.56
C ALA A 355 6.48 -14.86 13.50
N LEU A 356 6.63 -14.17 12.35
CA LEU A 356 6.07 -12.84 12.12
C LEU A 356 4.56 -12.84 12.21
N PHE A 357 3.88 -13.74 11.49
CA PHE A 357 2.41 -13.72 11.36
C PHE A 357 1.71 -14.19 12.64
N ILE A 358 2.28 -15.18 13.35
CA ILE A 358 1.62 -15.82 14.50
C ILE A 358 2.04 -15.18 15.82
N VAL A 359 3.27 -14.67 15.94
CA VAL A 359 3.81 -14.20 17.22
C VAL A 359 4.12 -12.71 17.19
N VAL A 360 5.08 -12.29 16.35
CA VAL A 360 5.64 -10.92 16.44
C VAL A 360 4.60 -9.86 16.15
N ARG A 361 3.89 -9.99 15.02
CA ARG A 361 2.87 -9.01 14.62
C ARG A 361 1.67 -9.00 15.57
N PRO A 362 1.03 -10.12 15.93
CA PRO A 362 -0.06 -10.12 16.89
C PRO A 362 0.33 -9.54 18.25
N LEU A 363 1.53 -9.85 18.75
CA LEU A 363 2.04 -9.31 20.01
C LEU A 363 2.26 -7.80 19.93
N ALA A 364 2.89 -7.31 18.86
CA ALA A 364 3.11 -5.88 18.63
C ALA A 364 1.77 -5.11 18.57
N VAL A 365 0.80 -5.63 17.83
CA VAL A 365 -0.55 -5.07 17.77
C VAL A 365 -1.22 -5.09 19.13
N TRP A 366 -1.12 -6.18 19.85
CA TRP A 366 -1.74 -6.28 21.17
C TRP A 366 -1.17 -5.27 22.15
N LEU A 367 0.15 -5.19 22.26
CA LEU A 367 0.83 -4.27 23.18
C LEU A 367 0.46 -2.81 22.90
N THR A 368 0.42 -2.41 21.64
CA THR A 368 0.17 -1.02 21.25
C THR A 368 -1.30 -0.61 21.33
N THR A 369 -2.22 -1.60 21.31
CA THR A 369 -3.67 -1.36 21.34
C THR A 369 -4.34 -1.70 22.69
N LEU A 370 -3.58 -2.06 23.72
CA LEU A 370 -4.10 -2.46 25.03
C LEU A 370 -5.12 -1.46 25.63
N ARG A 371 -4.86 -0.16 25.46
CA ARG A 371 -5.68 0.93 26.04
C ARG A 371 -6.64 1.58 25.03
N CYS A 372 -6.94 0.92 23.90
CA CYS A 372 -7.77 1.52 22.85
C CYS A 372 -9.26 1.16 22.94
N GLY A 373 -9.68 0.35 23.90
CA GLY A 373 -11.09 -0.10 24.00
C GLY A 373 -11.52 -1.03 22.83
N ILE A 374 -10.58 -1.68 22.12
CA ILE A 374 -10.86 -2.51 20.97
C ILE A 374 -11.18 -3.93 21.43
N PRO A 375 -12.27 -4.55 20.93
CA PRO A 375 -12.60 -5.93 21.25
C PRO A 375 -11.44 -6.90 20.91
N PRO A 376 -11.20 -7.95 21.71
CA PRO A 376 -10.10 -8.90 21.47
C PRO A 376 -10.11 -9.54 20.08
N VAL A 377 -11.29 -9.86 19.56
CA VAL A 377 -11.47 -10.43 18.21
C VAL A 377 -10.98 -9.46 17.12
N ARG A 378 -11.32 -8.18 17.22
CA ARG A 378 -10.86 -7.17 16.27
C ARG A 378 -9.33 -6.99 16.36
N ARG A 379 -8.77 -7.04 17.56
CA ARG A 379 -7.32 -6.96 17.80
C ARG A 379 -6.58 -8.14 17.16
N LEU A 380 -7.13 -9.35 17.30
CA LEU A 380 -6.59 -10.55 16.67
C LEU A 380 -6.64 -10.45 15.15
N LEU A 381 -7.76 -9.98 14.59
CA LEU A 381 -7.89 -9.76 13.14
C LEU A 381 -6.87 -8.73 12.62
N ILE A 382 -6.66 -7.60 13.31
CA ILE A 382 -5.65 -6.61 12.95
C ILE A 382 -4.24 -7.24 12.97
N GLY A 383 -3.95 -8.04 13.98
CA GLY A 383 -2.68 -8.75 14.08
C GLY A 383 -2.44 -9.72 12.93
N TRP A 384 -3.49 -10.45 12.51
CA TRP A 384 -3.41 -11.40 11.40
C TRP A 384 -3.37 -10.72 10.02
N LEU A 385 -4.19 -9.70 9.80
CA LEU A 385 -4.39 -9.06 8.49
C LEU A 385 -3.24 -8.14 8.06
N GLY A 386 -2.03 -8.40 8.49
CA GLY A 386 -0.83 -7.67 8.09
C GLY A 386 -0.13 -8.33 6.89
N ILE A 387 -0.65 -8.16 5.68
CA ILE A 387 -0.11 -8.78 4.46
C ILE A 387 1.20 -8.11 4.05
N ARG A 388 2.20 -8.89 3.61
CA ARG A 388 3.49 -8.43 3.08
C ARG A 388 3.53 -8.63 1.57
N GLY A 389 4.17 -7.69 0.83
CA GLY A 389 4.16 -7.76 -0.63
C GLY A 389 5.17 -6.84 -1.33
N ILE A 390 4.68 -5.97 -2.19
CA ILE A 390 5.49 -5.14 -3.10
C ILE A 390 6.40 -4.18 -2.33
N GLY A 391 5.97 -3.65 -1.20
CA GLY A 391 6.78 -2.79 -0.34
C GLY A 391 8.07 -3.46 0.12
N SER A 392 8.01 -4.75 0.50
CA SER A 392 9.22 -5.51 0.85
C SER A 392 10.16 -5.68 -0.35
N ILE A 393 9.61 -5.88 -1.56
CA ILE A 393 10.42 -5.98 -2.79
C ILE A 393 11.11 -4.65 -3.10
N ASN A 394 10.40 -3.54 -2.91
CA ASN A 394 10.98 -2.21 -3.06
C ASN A 394 12.16 -2.00 -2.10
N TYR A 395 11.99 -2.33 -0.84
CA TYR A 395 13.06 -2.17 0.15
C TYR A 395 14.25 -3.08 -0.08
N ILE A 396 14.04 -4.29 -0.59
CA ILE A 396 15.13 -5.17 -1.05
C ILE A 396 15.90 -4.48 -2.19
N ALA A 397 15.19 -4.02 -3.22
CA ALA A 397 15.82 -3.37 -4.37
C ALA A 397 16.53 -2.07 -3.95
N PHE A 398 15.91 -1.26 -3.09
CA PHE A 398 16.51 -0.06 -2.51
C PHE A 398 17.81 -0.39 -1.75
N ALA A 399 17.78 -1.35 -0.85
CA ALA A 399 18.95 -1.75 -0.08
C ALA A 399 20.10 -2.24 -0.98
N TRP A 400 19.76 -3.01 -2.02
CA TRP A 400 20.73 -3.51 -2.99
C TRP A 400 21.39 -2.39 -3.79
N VAL A 401 20.61 -1.43 -4.28
CA VAL A 401 21.11 -0.26 -5.02
C VAL A 401 22.01 0.61 -4.13
N HIS A 402 21.75 0.65 -2.81
CA HIS A 402 22.54 1.44 -1.85
C HIS A 402 23.70 0.66 -1.20
N GLY A 403 24.16 -0.41 -1.83
CA GLY A 403 25.41 -1.07 -1.49
C GLY A 403 25.29 -2.26 -0.52
N MET A 404 24.09 -2.71 -0.17
CA MET A 404 23.93 -3.93 0.61
C MET A 404 24.20 -5.15 -0.28
N ALA A 405 25.38 -5.73 -0.18
CA ALA A 405 25.84 -6.82 -1.03
C ALA A 405 26.63 -7.87 -0.20
N GLY A 406 26.82 -9.05 -0.80
CA GLY A 406 27.57 -10.15 -0.19
C GLY A 406 26.68 -11.34 0.18
N GLN A 407 27.30 -12.47 0.48
CA GLN A 407 26.60 -13.75 0.66
C GLN A 407 25.53 -13.70 1.76
N GLN A 408 25.79 -13.04 2.88
CA GLN A 408 24.78 -12.89 3.95
C GLN A 408 23.62 -11.99 3.51
N ALA A 409 23.87 -10.94 2.73
CA ALA A 409 22.84 -10.07 2.17
C ALA A 409 21.96 -10.83 1.15
N GLU A 410 22.54 -11.67 0.30
CA GLU A 410 21.79 -12.56 -0.60
C GLU A 410 20.91 -13.52 0.19
N THR A 411 21.45 -14.17 1.23
CA THR A 411 20.65 -15.04 2.11
C THR A 411 19.49 -14.28 2.77
N MET A 412 19.73 -13.06 3.23
CA MET A 412 18.68 -12.21 3.78
C MET A 412 17.57 -11.91 2.75
N VAL A 413 17.95 -11.61 1.51
CA VAL A 413 16.98 -11.38 0.41
C VAL A 413 16.18 -12.65 0.13
N ASP A 414 16.83 -13.80 0.02
CA ASP A 414 16.18 -15.09 -0.22
C ASP A 414 15.13 -15.40 0.86
N MET A 415 15.48 -15.15 2.12
CA MET A 415 14.56 -15.31 3.24
C MET A 415 13.41 -14.31 3.20
N ALA A 416 13.69 -13.04 2.89
CA ALA A 416 12.66 -11.99 2.82
C ALA A 416 11.67 -12.25 1.67
N LEU A 417 12.15 -12.62 0.48
CA LEU A 417 11.29 -12.97 -0.66
C LEU A 417 10.44 -14.21 -0.37
N THR A 418 11.02 -15.25 0.25
CA THR A 418 10.28 -16.44 0.67
C THR A 418 9.18 -16.08 1.68
N LEU A 419 9.48 -15.22 2.66
CA LEU A 419 8.51 -14.73 3.64
C LEU A 419 7.36 -13.98 2.97
N VAL A 420 7.66 -13.11 2.00
CA VAL A 420 6.65 -12.37 1.22
C VAL A 420 5.72 -13.33 0.47
N VAL A 421 6.28 -14.33 -0.20
CA VAL A 421 5.49 -15.36 -0.89
C VAL A 421 4.60 -16.13 0.08
N CYS A 422 5.13 -16.54 1.24
CA CYS A 422 4.33 -17.17 2.29
C CYS A 422 3.19 -16.25 2.75
N SER A 423 3.44 -14.96 2.91
CA SER A 423 2.41 -13.97 3.26
C SER A 423 1.30 -13.93 2.21
N ILE A 424 1.65 -13.85 0.92
CA ILE A 424 0.67 -13.79 -0.18
C ILE A 424 -0.20 -15.06 -0.19
N VAL A 425 0.40 -16.24 -0.03
CA VAL A 425 -0.33 -17.51 -0.06
C VAL A 425 -1.22 -17.65 1.18
N ILE A 426 -0.67 -17.50 2.38
CA ILE A 426 -1.40 -17.72 3.64
C ILE A 426 -2.55 -16.71 3.79
N HIS A 427 -2.27 -15.43 3.61
CA HIS A 427 -3.31 -14.41 3.74
C HIS A 427 -4.27 -14.44 2.56
N GLY A 428 -3.80 -14.74 1.34
CA GLY A 428 -4.65 -14.91 0.17
C GLY A 428 -5.76 -15.95 0.38
N VAL A 429 -5.46 -17.05 1.06
CA VAL A 429 -6.45 -18.10 1.36
C VAL A 429 -7.31 -17.76 2.58
N THR A 430 -6.76 -17.07 3.59
CA THR A 430 -7.42 -16.90 4.89
C THR A 430 -8.25 -15.62 5.03
N VAL A 431 -7.94 -14.56 4.27
CA VAL A 431 -8.60 -13.24 4.40
C VAL A 431 -10.10 -13.33 4.12
N THR A 432 -10.50 -13.87 2.98
CA THR A 432 -11.92 -13.93 2.58
C THR A 432 -12.78 -14.73 3.57
N PRO A 433 -12.40 -15.95 4.00
CA PRO A 433 -13.14 -16.67 5.04
C PRO A 433 -13.25 -15.91 6.37
N LEU A 434 -12.17 -15.25 6.81
CA LEU A 434 -12.18 -14.49 8.07
C LEU A 434 -13.10 -13.27 8.02
N LEU A 435 -13.11 -12.55 6.90
CA LEU A 435 -14.01 -11.41 6.71
C LEU A 435 -15.47 -11.83 6.63
N ASN A 436 -15.78 -12.92 5.92
CA ASN A 436 -17.13 -13.49 5.84
C ASN A 436 -17.64 -13.96 7.21
N TRP A 437 -16.80 -14.65 7.97
CA TRP A 437 -17.11 -15.04 9.34
C TRP A 437 -17.40 -13.81 10.24
N ARG A 438 -16.62 -12.75 10.11
CA ARG A 438 -16.85 -11.49 10.85
C ARG A 438 -18.18 -10.86 10.46
N SER A 439 -18.48 -10.75 9.16
CA SER A 439 -19.74 -10.18 8.65
C SER A 439 -20.96 -10.93 9.18
N ALA A 440 -20.92 -12.26 9.13
CA ALA A 440 -21.99 -13.10 9.66
C ALA A 440 -22.23 -12.89 11.16
N ARG A 441 -21.16 -12.73 11.95
CA ARG A 441 -21.28 -12.42 13.39
C ARG A 441 -21.89 -11.05 13.68
N LEU A 442 -21.58 -10.04 12.86
CA LEU A 442 -22.14 -8.69 13.03
C LEU A 442 -23.62 -8.68 12.69
N SER A 443 -24.02 -9.33 11.59
CA SER A 443 -25.44 -9.46 11.20
C SER A 443 -26.28 -10.24 12.23
N ALA A 444 -25.73 -11.31 12.81
CA ALA A 444 -26.41 -12.06 13.87
C ALA A 444 -26.68 -11.18 15.11
N ARG A 445 -25.73 -10.33 15.51
CA ARG A 445 -25.92 -9.42 16.66
C ARG A 445 -26.95 -8.32 16.42
N GLN A 446 -27.06 -7.83 15.16
CA GLN A 446 -28.06 -6.83 14.80
C GLN A 446 -29.49 -7.40 14.75
N ASN A 447 -29.63 -8.69 14.52
CA ASN A 447 -30.94 -9.37 14.53
C ASN A 447 -31.39 -9.77 15.95
N ASP A 448 -30.47 -9.79 16.94
CA ASP A 448 -30.75 -10.11 18.34
C ASP A 448 -31.06 -8.85 19.19
N GLU A 449 -30.84 -7.63 18.67
CA GLU A 449 -31.20 -6.33 19.25
C GLU A 449 -32.49 -5.77 18.63
#